data_323b0cb280f9cdaf9e604a6b944f9d76
#
_entry.id   323b0cb280f9cdaf9e604a6b944f9d76
#
_cell.length_a   1.000
_cell.length_b   1.000
_cell.length_c   1.000
_cell.angle_alpha   90.00
_cell.angle_beta   90.00
_cell.angle_gamma   90.00
#
_symmetry.space_group_name_H-M   'P 1'
#
loop_
_entity.id
_entity.type
_entity.pdbx_description
1 polymer ?
#
loop_
_entity_poly.entity_id
_entity_poly.type
_entity_poly.pdbx_seq_one_letter_code
_entity_poly.pdbx_strand_id
1 'polypeptide(L)'
;MIMDIAVIGSNMVDLISYINRMPKEGETVEAPDFRMGCGGKGANQAVAAARLGSRVLMLTRVGNDMFAENTIRNFAANSISTKYVLRTEATSGVAPIFVDPDSHNSIIIVKGANAMLSPADIDEAAEDIKQCGLIVLQLEVPPETVYAAIRFGNKHGIPVLLNPAPAQPDLILDEVCGCEYFVPNESELSLLTGMPVDSLDDIRNAASALLKSGMKNVIVTLGARGVLWVNRNRDLFVPGMEVDAQDTTGAGDAFIGCFSHYLCKTGDVEYALRMANMYAADSVTKRGTQTSYATAAQFTEKLKEADGPEK
;
A
#
# COMPACT_ATOMS: atom_id res chain seq x y z
N MET A 1 -4.72 5.11 24.15
CA MET A 1 -3.34 5.23 23.59
C MET A 1 -3.51 5.86 22.22
N ILE A 2 -2.89 7.01 21.99
CA ILE A 2 -3.03 7.72 20.71
C ILE A 2 -2.40 6.87 19.62
N MET A 3 -3.11 6.60 18.51
CA MET A 3 -2.60 5.90 17.34
C MET A 3 -2.03 6.91 16.35
N ASP A 4 -1.03 6.51 15.55
CA ASP A 4 -0.42 7.41 14.59
C ASP A 4 -1.15 7.31 13.23
N ILE A 5 -1.52 6.08 12.82
CA ILE A 5 -2.07 5.79 11.50
C ILE A 5 -3.26 4.84 11.64
N ALA A 6 -4.37 5.16 10.97
CA ALA A 6 -5.46 4.22 10.71
C ALA A 6 -5.33 3.70 9.28
N VAL A 7 -5.11 2.40 9.10
CA VAL A 7 -5.20 1.75 7.79
C VAL A 7 -6.57 1.10 7.68
N ILE A 8 -7.37 1.54 6.72
CA ILE A 8 -8.68 0.97 6.40
C ILE A 8 -8.57 0.30 5.05
N GLY A 9 -8.46 -1.02 5.03
CA GLY A 9 -8.11 -1.71 3.80
C GLY A 9 -8.09 -3.22 3.88
N SER A 10 -7.51 -3.81 2.86
CA SER A 10 -7.46 -5.25 2.63
C SER A 10 -6.41 -5.97 3.47
N ASN A 11 -6.64 -7.24 3.61
CA ASN A 11 -5.66 -8.25 3.96
C ASN A 11 -5.85 -9.47 3.05
N MET A 12 -4.79 -10.17 2.72
CA MET A 12 -4.86 -11.38 1.90
C MET A 12 -3.86 -12.41 2.39
N VAL A 13 -4.12 -13.66 2.03
CA VAL A 13 -3.12 -14.72 2.14
C VAL A 13 -2.60 -15.01 0.74
N ASP A 14 -1.31 -14.76 0.54
CA ASP A 14 -0.62 -15.04 -0.70
C ASP A 14 -0.33 -16.54 -0.77
N LEU A 15 -0.81 -17.21 -1.80
CA LEU A 15 -0.64 -18.63 -2.09
C LEU A 15 0.29 -18.74 -3.31
N ILE A 16 1.61 -18.76 -3.06
CA ILE A 16 2.64 -18.66 -4.10
C ILE A 16 3.04 -20.02 -4.56
N SER A 17 2.73 -20.38 -5.80
CA SER A 17 3.19 -21.60 -6.46
C SER A 17 4.30 -21.25 -7.45
N TYR A 18 5.48 -21.80 -7.26
CA TYR A 18 6.58 -21.71 -8.23
C TYR A 18 6.35 -22.79 -9.29
N ILE A 19 6.18 -22.39 -10.54
CA ILE A 19 5.76 -23.27 -11.64
C ILE A 19 6.79 -23.24 -12.77
N ASN A 20 6.92 -24.36 -13.49
CA ASN A 20 7.75 -24.39 -14.70
C ASN A 20 7.02 -23.74 -15.90
N ARG A 21 5.69 -23.79 -15.92
CA ARG A 21 4.79 -23.16 -16.87
C ARG A 21 3.36 -23.17 -16.38
N MET A 22 2.53 -22.30 -16.92
CA MET A 22 1.07 -22.36 -16.67
C MET A 22 0.47 -23.63 -17.30
N PRO A 23 -0.48 -24.32 -16.62
CA PRO A 23 -1.23 -25.42 -17.22
C PRO A 23 -2.15 -24.93 -18.33
N LYS A 24 -2.35 -25.79 -19.34
CA LYS A 24 -3.41 -25.58 -20.36
C LYS A 24 -4.74 -26.11 -19.83
N GLU A 25 -5.83 -25.78 -20.51
CA GLU A 25 -7.17 -26.30 -20.18
C GLU A 25 -7.18 -27.84 -20.09
N GLY A 26 -7.70 -28.35 -18.99
CA GLY A 26 -7.75 -29.79 -18.69
C GLY A 26 -6.42 -30.43 -18.28
N GLU A 27 -5.35 -29.65 -18.14
CA GLU A 27 -4.04 -30.17 -17.78
C GLU A 27 -3.78 -30.03 -16.26
N THR A 28 -3.12 -31.06 -15.72
CA THR A 28 -2.54 -31.00 -14.36
C THR A 28 -1.04 -30.93 -14.48
N VAL A 29 -0.41 -29.95 -13.82
CA VAL A 29 1.04 -29.81 -13.75
C VAL A 29 1.49 -29.86 -12.30
N GLU A 30 2.69 -30.35 -12.06
CA GLU A 30 3.33 -30.35 -10.75
C GLU A 30 4.14 -29.08 -10.57
N ALA A 31 3.95 -28.40 -9.43
CA ALA A 31 4.73 -27.24 -9.04
C ALA A 31 5.90 -27.68 -8.15
N PRO A 32 7.15 -27.25 -8.43
CA PRO A 32 8.33 -27.68 -7.64
C PRO A 32 8.37 -27.11 -6.22
N ASP A 33 7.74 -25.95 -5.95
CA ASP A 33 7.74 -25.33 -4.62
C ASP A 33 6.43 -24.55 -4.39
N PHE A 34 6.08 -24.40 -3.10
CA PHE A 34 4.92 -23.64 -2.66
C PHE A 34 5.25 -22.84 -1.40
N ARG A 35 4.79 -21.61 -1.35
CA ARG A 35 4.89 -20.76 -0.15
C ARG A 35 3.57 -20.07 0.16
N MET A 36 3.36 -19.85 1.44
CA MET A 36 2.23 -19.06 1.93
C MET A 36 2.75 -17.83 2.67
N GLY A 37 2.18 -16.68 2.38
CA GLY A 37 2.53 -15.41 2.99
C GLY A 37 1.31 -14.59 3.40
N CYS A 38 1.54 -13.56 4.21
CA CYS A 38 0.54 -12.53 4.46
C CYS A 38 0.74 -11.40 3.46
N GLY A 39 -0.34 -10.98 2.81
CA GLY A 39 -0.38 -9.95 1.78
C GLY A 39 -1.62 -9.08 1.89
N GLY A 40 -1.97 -8.46 0.78
CA GLY A 40 -3.00 -7.44 0.68
C GLY A 40 -2.44 -6.05 0.94
N LYS A 41 -2.80 -5.09 0.07
CA LYS A 41 -2.19 -3.74 0.09
C LYS A 41 -2.36 -3.04 1.43
N GLY A 42 -3.55 -3.10 2.04
CA GLY A 42 -3.78 -2.52 3.36
C GLY A 42 -2.88 -3.13 4.43
N ALA A 43 -2.81 -4.46 4.49
CA ALA A 43 -1.95 -5.17 5.44
C ALA A 43 -0.46 -4.87 5.20
N ASN A 44 -0.02 -4.82 3.94
CA ASN A 44 1.37 -4.52 3.59
C ASN A 44 1.78 -3.13 4.05
N GLN A 45 0.96 -2.11 3.76
CA GLN A 45 1.20 -0.72 4.14
C GLN A 45 1.20 -0.55 5.67
N ALA A 46 0.27 -1.24 6.36
CA ALA A 46 0.21 -1.27 7.82
C ALA A 46 1.47 -1.88 8.44
N VAL A 47 1.94 -3.02 7.91
CA VAL A 47 3.15 -3.70 8.37
C VAL A 47 4.40 -2.85 8.13
N ALA A 48 4.53 -2.22 6.95
CA ALA A 48 5.65 -1.35 6.64
C ALA A 48 5.75 -0.17 7.62
N ALA A 49 4.63 0.52 7.90
CA ALA A 49 4.58 1.61 8.86
C ALA A 49 4.87 1.14 10.31
N ALA A 50 4.30 0.01 10.71
CA ALA A 50 4.48 -0.52 12.05
C ALA A 50 5.92 -0.97 12.33
N ARG A 51 6.60 -1.59 11.35
CA ARG A 51 8.02 -1.97 11.47
C ARG A 51 8.97 -0.79 11.63
N LEU A 52 8.58 0.38 11.12
CA LEU A 52 9.31 1.64 11.34
C LEU A 52 8.97 2.29 12.67
N GLY A 53 8.02 1.75 13.43
CA GLY A 53 7.68 2.18 14.78
C GLY A 53 6.38 2.99 14.91
N SER A 54 5.57 3.12 13.85
CA SER A 54 4.23 3.70 13.96
C SER A 54 3.28 2.82 14.75
N ARG A 55 2.42 3.44 15.56
CA ARG A 55 1.28 2.76 16.19
C ARG A 55 0.13 2.73 15.20
N VAL A 56 -0.13 1.54 14.64
CA VAL A 56 -1.10 1.36 13.57
C VAL A 56 -2.38 0.71 14.09
N LEU A 57 -3.52 1.33 13.79
CA LEU A 57 -4.84 0.74 13.86
C LEU A 57 -5.17 0.15 12.49
N MET A 58 -5.49 -1.14 12.45
CA MET A 58 -5.96 -1.80 11.24
C MET A 58 -7.46 -2.04 11.32
N LEU A 59 -8.23 -1.43 10.40
CA LEU A 59 -9.64 -1.74 10.18
C LEU A 59 -9.76 -2.57 8.91
N THR A 60 -10.13 -3.83 9.08
CA THR A 60 -10.22 -4.83 8.00
C THR A 60 -11.16 -5.97 8.36
N ARG A 61 -11.54 -6.77 7.38
CA ARG A 61 -12.31 -7.99 7.60
C ARG A 61 -11.53 -9.25 7.23
N VAL A 62 -11.64 -10.27 8.07
CA VAL A 62 -11.14 -11.62 7.84
C VAL A 62 -12.31 -12.60 7.81
N GLY A 63 -12.12 -13.72 7.16
CA GLY A 63 -13.13 -14.78 7.11
C GLY A 63 -13.26 -15.55 8.42
N ASN A 64 -14.11 -16.58 8.40
CA ASN A 64 -14.24 -17.54 9.48
C ASN A 64 -13.55 -18.87 9.09
N ASP A 65 -12.23 -18.79 8.86
CA ASP A 65 -11.40 -19.88 8.37
C ASP A 65 -9.99 -19.87 9.00
N MET A 66 -9.19 -20.86 8.65
CA MET A 66 -7.82 -20.99 9.17
C MET A 66 -6.89 -19.84 8.76
N PHE A 67 -7.16 -19.16 7.65
CA PHE A 67 -6.37 -18.05 7.15
C PHE A 67 -6.54 -16.80 8.01
N ALA A 68 -7.74 -16.61 8.60
CA ALA A 68 -8.02 -15.51 9.52
C ALA A 68 -7.04 -15.49 10.71
N GLU A 69 -6.80 -16.66 11.31
CA GLU A 69 -5.86 -16.77 12.44
C GLU A 69 -4.42 -16.42 12.05
N ASN A 70 -4.02 -16.79 10.83
CA ASN A 70 -2.69 -16.45 10.32
C ASN A 70 -2.53 -14.93 10.18
N THR A 71 -3.53 -14.26 9.61
CA THR A 71 -3.56 -12.79 9.42
C THR A 71 -3.54 -12.07 10.78
N ILE A 72 -4.39 -12.47 11.73
CA ILE A 72 -4.45 -11.86 13.07
C ILE A 72 -3.11 -12.02 13.80
N ARG A 73 -2.51 -13.21 13.77
CA ARG A 73 -1.19 -13.45 14.37
C ARG A 73 -0.09 -12.61 13.73
N ASN A 74 -0.13 -12.45 12.41
CA ASN A 74 0.83 -11.61 11.70
C ASN A 74 0.71 -10.13 12.11
N PHE A 75 -0.50 -9.59 12.24
CA PHE A 75 -0.69 -8.22 12.74
C PHE A 75 -0.17 -8.07 14.16
N ALA A 76 -0.51 -9.00 15.06
CA ALA A 76 -0.04 -8.97 16.44
C ALA A 76 1.51 -9.04 16.53
N ALA A 77 2.14 -9.90 15.72
CA ALA A 77 3.59 -10.03 15.65
C ALA A 77 4.30 -8.75 15.16
N ASN A 78 3.61 -7.93 14.35
CA ASN A 78 4.09 -6.62 13.90
C ASN A 78 3.58 -5.47 14.79
N SER A 79 3.05 -5.76 16.00
CA SER A 79 2.53 -4.75 16.95
C SER A 79 1.40 -3.86 16.39
N ILE A 80 0.65 -4.36 15.41
CA ILE A 80 -0.52 -3.69 14.85
C ILE A 80 -1.74 -4.03 15.71
N SER A 81 -2.57 -3.03 16.04
CA SER A 81 -3.80 -3.26 16.79
C SER A 81 -4.78 -4.13 16.00
N THR A 82 -5.19 -5.24 16.59
CA THR A 82 -6.15 -6.18 16.01
C THR A 82 -7.59 -5.93 16.46
N LYS A 83 -7.85 -4.85 17.21
CA LYS A 83 -9.18 -4.51 17.77
C LYS A 83 -10.27 -4.46 16.70
N TYR A 84 -9.95 -3.98 15.51
CA TYR A 84 -10.87 -3.83 14.38
C TYR A 84 -10.52 -4.75 13.21
N VAL A 85 -9.92 -5.90 13.50
CA VAL A 85 -9.83 -7.02 12.57
C VAL A 85 -11.10 -7.85 12.74
N LEU A 86 -12.14 -7.52 11.97
CA LEU A 86 -13.48 -8.02 12.15
C LEU A 86 -13.65 -9.36 11.44
N ARG A 87 -14.23 -10.35 12.15
CA ARG A 87 -14.57 -11.65 11.55
C ARG A 87 -15.91 -11.56 10.83
N THR A 88 -16.03 -12.29 9.72
CA THR A 88 -17.27 -12.36 8.95
C THR A 88 -17.50 -13.77 8.41
N GLU A 89 -18.75 -14.17 8.21
CA GLU A 89 -19.14 -15.47 7.64
C GLU A 89 -18.88 -15.48 6.13
N ALA A 90 -17.59 -15.52 5.78
CA ALA A 90 -17.07 -15.61 4.43
C ALA A 90 -15.68 -16.26 4.48
N THR A 91 -15.10 -16.55 3.32
CA THR A 91 -13.68 -16.92 3.23
C THR A 91 -12.80 -15.67 3.42
N SER A 92 -11.63 -15.82 4.01
CA SER A 92 -10.61 -14.77 3.99
C SER A 92 -10.21 -14.43 2.56
N GLY A 93 -9.67 -13.22 2.35
CA GLY A 93 -9.09 -12.87 1.06
C GLY A 93 -7.87 -13.74 0.75
N VAL A 94 -7.77 -14.23 -0.47
CA VAL A 94 -6.61 -15.01 -0.93
C VAL A 94 -6.13 -14.53 -2.28
N ALA A 95 -4.82 -14.61 -2.49
CA ALA A 95 -4.17 -14.33 -3.76
C ALA A 95 -3.37 -15.56 -4.23
N PRO A 96 -3.95 -16.46 -5.04
CA PRO A 96 -3.17 -17.42 -5.82
C PRO A 96 -2.19 -16.69 -6.73
N ILE A 97 -0.89 -16.97 -6.55
CA ILE A 97 0.21 -16.35 -7.27
C ILE A 97 1.01 -17.46 -7.93
N PHE A 98 1.23 -17.34 -9.24
CA PHE A 98 2.04 -18.26 -10.00
C PHE A 98 3.30 -17.53 -10.46
N VAL A 99 4.46 -18.07 -10.10
CA VAL A 99 5.78 -17.50 -10.46
C VAL A 99 6.49 -18.46 -11.39
N ASP A 100 6.84 -18.00 -12.59
CA ASP A 100 7.58 -18.80 -13.57
C ASP A 100 9.11 -18.72 -13.36
N PRO A 101 9.92 -19.52 -14.11
CA PRO A 101 11.38 -19.50 -13.97
C PRO A 101 12.05 -18.16 -14.32
N ASP A 102 11.37 -17.32 -15.12
CA ASP A 102 11.85 -15.99 -15.51
C ASP A 102 11.43 -14.91 -14.50
N SER A 103 10.85 -15.35 -13.35
CA SER A 103 10.36 -14.49 -12.28
C SER A 103 9.14 -13.59 -12.67
N HIS A 104 8.46 -13.93 -13.77
CA HIS A 104 7.17 -13.29 -14.05
C HIS A 104 6.10 -13.88 -13.12
N ASN A 105 5.19 -13.03 -12.69
CA ASN A 105 4.08 -13.46 -11.85
C ASN A 105 2.73 -13.29 -12.54
N SER A 106 1.81 -14.20 -12.23
CA SER A 106 0.39 -14.12 -12.58
C SER A 106 -0.41 -14.24 -11.30
N ILE A 107 -1.27 -13.27 -11.03
CA ILE A 107 -1.96 -13.14 -9.75
C ILE A 107 -3.48 -13.17 -9.98
N ILE A 108 -4.16 -14.01 -9.22
CA ILE A 108 -5.64 -14.02 -9.14
C ILE A 108 -6.03 -13.51 -7.75
N ILE A 109 -6.90 -12.51 -7.69
CA ILE A 109 -7.39 -11.98 -6.41
C ILE A 109 -8.80 -12.50 -6.14
N VAL A 110 -8.97 -13.13 -4.98
CA VAL A 110 -10.28 -13.46 -4.41
C VAL A 110 -10.46 -12.60 -3.17
N LYS A 111 -11.30 -11.55 -3.28
CA LYS A 111 -11.47 -10.55 -2.21
C LYS A 111 -11.98 -11.16 -0.90
N GLY A 112 -12.85 -12.18 -0.97
CA GLY A 112 -13.43 -12.81 0.22
C GLY A 112 -14.00 -11.79 1.18
N ALA A 113 -13.67 -11.89 2.46
CA ALA A 113 -14.13 -11.01 3.53
C ALA A 113 -13.80 -9.52 3.29
N ASN A 114 -12.76 -9.20 2.51
CA ASN A 114 -12.45 -7.80 2.17
C ASN A 114 -13.59 -7.10 1.43
N ALA A 115 -14.37 -7.86 0.63
CA ALA A 115 -15.52 -7.32 -0.07
C ALA A 115 -16.71 -6.97 0.84
N MET A 116 -16.63 -7.31 2.12
CA MET A 116 -17.68 -7.05 3.11
C MET A 116 -17.32 -5.91 4.07
N LEU A 117 -16.13 -5.30 3.94
CA LEU A 117 -15.79 -4.11 4.69
C LEU A 117 -16.73 -2.97 4.29
N SER A 118 -17.33 -2.31 5.27
CA SER A 118 -18.46 -1.41 5.05
C SER A 118 -18.30 -0.05 5.76
N PRO A 119 -19.06 0.98 5.37
CA PRO A 119 -19.09 2.25 6.10
C PRO A 119 -19.48 2.10 7.58
N ALA A 120 -20.34 1.11 7.94
CA ALA A 120 -20.71 0.86 9.33
C ALA A 120 -19.50 0.42 10.19
N ASP A 121 -18.51 -0.25 9.61
CA ASP A 121 -17.30 -0.64 10.33
C ASP A 121 -16.43 0.58 10.67
N ILE A 122 -16.48 1.64 9.82
CA ILE A 122 -15.82 2.92 10.10
C ILE A 122 -16.52 3.62 11.28
N ASP A 123 -17.86 3.60 11.30
CA ASP A 123 -18.63 4.18 12.38
C ASP A 123 -18.37 3.46 13.72
N GLU A 124 -18.23 2.13 13.71
CA GLU A 124 -17.87 1.33 14.89
C GLU A 124 -16.45 1.70 15.41
N ALA A 125 -15.50 1.96 14.51
CA ALA A 125 -14.12 2.30 14.85
C ALA A 125 -13.90 3.83 15.06
N ALA A 126 -14.95 4.65 14.91
CA ALA A 126 -14.85 6.11 14.75
C ALA A 126 -14.04 6.79 15.87
N GLU A 127 -14.28 6.41 17.14
CA GLU A 127 -13.62 7.07 18.28
C GLU A 127 -12.11 6.82 18.32
N ASP A 128 -11.65 5.67 17.85
CA ASP A 128 -10.23 5.38 17.79
C ASP A 128 -9.60 5.96 16.51
N ILE A 129 -10.32 5.95 15.37
CA ILE A 129 -9.84 6.58 14.12
C ILE A 129 -9.66 8.08 14.30
N LYS A 130 -10.53 8.77 15.04
CA LYS A 130 -10.40 10.20 15.36
C LYS A 130 -9.12 10.57 16.10
N GLN A 131 -8.46 9.62 16.74
CA GLN A 131 -7.21 9.81 17.45
C GLN A 131 -5.98 9.57 16.56
N CYS A 132 -6.17 9.20 15.30
CA CYS A 132 -5.10 8.97 14.34
C CYS A 132 -4.70 10.26 13.62
N GLY A 133 -3.43 10.37 13.28
CA GLY A 133 -2.89 11.51 12.52
C GLY A 133 -3.05 11.37 11.00
N LEU A 134 -3.34 10.17 10.51
CA LEU A 134 -3.48 9.88 9.08
C LEU A 134 -4.40 8.67 8.87
N ILE A 135 -5.26 8.73 7.85
CA ILE A 135 -6.00 7.57 7.31
C ILE A 135 -5.35 7.13 6.01
N VAL A 136 -5.07 5.83 5.86
CA VAL A 136 -4.45 5.25 4.65
C VAL A 136 -5.40 4.25 4.02
N LEU A 137 -5.66 4.41 2.71
CA LEU A 137 -6.66 3.67 1.93
C LEU A 137 -6.07 3.07 0.66
N GLN A 138 -6.71 2.00 0.16
CA GLN A 138 -6.44 1.35 -1.13
C GLN A 138 -7.78 0.91 -1.77
N LEU A 139 -7.75 0.31 -2.97
CA LEU A 139 -8.96 -0.08 -3.72
C LEU A 139 -9.21 -1.60 -3.76
N GLU A 140 -8.71 -2.37 -2.81
CA GLU A 140 -9.01 -3.81 -2.68
C GLU A 140 -10.24 -4.10 -1.82
N VAL A 141 -10.86 -3.07 -1.28
CA VAL A 141 -12.13 -3.10 -0.52
C VAL A 141 -13.24 -2.39 -1.32
N PRO A 142 -14.51 -2.43 -0.88
CA PRO A 142 -15.60 -1.77 -1.61
C PRO A 142 -15.38 -0.26 -1.76
N PRO A 143 -15.58 0.33 -2.94
CA PRO A 143 -15.40 1.77 -3.19
C PRO A 143 -16.24 2.64 -2.25
N GLU A 144 -17.46 2.25 -1.94
CA GLU A 144 -18.33 2.97 -1.02
C GLU A 144 -17.73 3.11 0.38
N THR A 145 -16.94 2.13 0.83
CA THR A 145 -16.22 2.18 2.11
C THR A 145 -15.04 3.13 2.02
N VAL A 146 -14.32 3.13 0.90
CA VAL A 146 -13.24 4.09 0.63
C VAL A 146 -13.77 5.52 0.64
N TYR A 147 -14.86 5.77 -0.09
CA TYR A 147 -15.49 7.10 -0.13
C TYR A 147 -16.01 7.56 1.25
N ALA A 148 -16.58 6.62 2.02
CA ALA A 148 -17.02 6.91 3.40
C ALA A 148 -15.83 7.26 4.30
N ALA A 149 -14.70 6.57 4.19
CA ALA A 149 -13.49 6.86 4.95
C ALA A 149 -12.91 8.25 4.60
N ILE A 150 -12.94 8.64 3.32
CA ILE A 150 -12.51 9.97 2.87
C ILE A 150 -13.41 11.05 3.47
N ARG A 151 -14.75 10.87 3.37
CA ARG A 151 -15.71 11.80 3.97
C ARG A 151 -15.54 11.88 5.49
N PHE A 152 -15.28 10.76 6.15
CA PHE A 152 -14.99 10.71 7.59
C PHE A 152 -13.75 11.52 7.95
N GLY A 153 -12.62 11.30 7.24
CA GLY A 153 -11.38 12.05 7.43
C GLY A 153 -11.60 13.55 7.27
N ASN A 154 -12.25 13.98 6.19
CA ASN A 154 -12.57 15.39 5.93
C ASN A 154 -13.44 16.01 7.03
N LYS A 155 -14.49 15.30 7.47
CA LYS A 155 -15.39 15.74 8.54
C LYS A 155 -14.67 15.96 9.86
N HIS A 156 -13.65 15.16 10.15
CA HIS A 156 -12.93 15.20 11.42
C HIS A 156 -11.55 15.88 11.35
N GLY A 157 -11.17 16.42 10.18
CA GLY A 157 -9.90 17.10 9.99
C GLY A 157 -8.69 16.18 9.99
N ILE A 158 -8.89 14.89 9.67
CA ILE A 158 -7.82 13.90 9.57
C ILE A 158 -7.39 13.79 8.11
N PRO A 159 -6.12 14.02 7.76
CA PRO A 159 -5.65 13.85 6.39
C PRO A 159 -5.83 12.41 5.95
N VAL A 160 -6.17 12.24 4.65
CA VAL A 160 -6.38 10.93 4.03
C VAL A 160 -5.37 10.75 2.91
N LEU A 161 -4.68 9.62 2.91
CA LEU A 161 -3.87 9.14 1.81
C LEU A 161 -4.61 8.01 1.10
N LEU A 162 -4.82 8.15 -0.21
CA LEU A 162 -5.35 7.09 -1.06
C LEU A 162 -4.29 6.63 -2.05
N ASN A 163 -3.96 5.34 -2.00
CA ASN A 163 -3.30 4.63 -3.09
C ASN A 163 -4.38 4.01 -3.99
N PRO A 164 -4.60 4.50 -5.22
CA PRO A 164 -5.66 4.02 -6.10
C PRO A 164 -5.33 2.67 -6.76
N ALA A 165 -4.86 1.71 -5.97
CA ALA A 165 -4.39 0.40 -6.39
C ALA A 165 -5.27 -0.74 -5.80
N PRO A 166 -5.64 -1.75 -6.61
CA PRO A 166 -5.48 -1.79 -8.06
C PRO A 166 -6.36 -0.75 -8.75
N ALA A 167 -5.86 -0.16 -9.84
CA ALA A 167 -6.59 0.86 -10.56
C ALA A 167 -7.97 0.36 -11.02
N GLN A 168 -8.99 1.19 -10.82
CA GLN A 168 -10.37 0.91 -11.22
C GLN A 168 -10.81 1.96 -12.23
N PRO A 169 -11.19 1.55 -13.46
CA PRO A 169 -11.58 2.50 -14.50
C PRO A 169 -12.84 3.31 -14.17
N ASP A 170 -13.67 2.78 -13.28
CA ASP A 170 -14.93 3.36 -12.80
C ASP A 170 -14.80 4.12 -11.48
N LEU A 171 -13.56 4.40 -11.02
CA LEU A 171 -13.32 5.22 -9.83
C LEU A 171 -13.90 6.62 -10.02
N ILE A 172 -14.80 7.01 -9.12
CA ILE A 172 -15.43 8.34 -9.15
C ILE A 172 -14.44 9.37 -8.59
N LEU A 173 -13.79 10.12 -9.46
CA LEU A 173 -12.75 11.09 -9.07
C LEU A 173 -13.27 12.14 -8.09
N ASP A 174 -14.52 12.63 -8.25
CA ASP A 174 -15.13 13.59 -7.34
C ASP A 174 -15.22 13.08 -5.89
N GLU A 175 -15.46 11.80 -5.69
CA GLU A 175 -15.52 11.19 -4.35
C GLU A 175 -14.14 11.07 -3.68
N VAL A 176 -13.07 11.00 -4.48
CA VAL A 176 -11.71 10.87 -3.96
C VAL A 176 -10.90 12.18 -3.94
N CYS A 177 -11.41 13.26 -4.53
CA CYS A 177 -10.76 14.58 -4.50
C CYS A 177 -10.60 15.15 -3.07
N GLY A 178 -11.33 14.61 -2.09
CA GLY A 178 -11.18 14.95 -0.68
C GLY A 178 -9.91 14.45 -0.02
N CYS A 179 -9.14 13.57 -0.68
CA CYS A 179 -7.88 13.09 -0.15
C CYS A 179 -6.84 14.21 -0.04
N GLU A 180 -6.04 14.17 1.03
CA GLU A 180 -4.87 15.05 1.16
C GLU A 180 -3.75 14.60 0.22
N TYR A 181 -3.52 13.27 0.13
CA TYR A 181 -2.50 12.66 -0.73
C TYR A 181 -3.13 11.60 -1.62
N PHE A 182 -2.93 11.71 -2.92
CA PHE A 182 -3.33 10.72 -3.92
C PHE A 182 -2.06 10.12 -4.52
N VAL A 183 -1.85 8.80 -4.34
CA VAL A 183 -0.55 8.16 -4.59
C VAL A 183 -0.68 7.04 -5.62
N PRO A 184 -0.84 7.36 -6.92
CA PRO A 184 -0.81 6.39 -8.01
C PRO A 184 0.62 6.02 -8.41
N ASN A 185 0.77 4.87 -9.09
CA ASN A 185 1.91 4.60 -9.96
C ASN A 185 1.63 5.12 -11.39
N GLU A 186 2.56 4.91 -12.32
CA GLU A 186 2.45 5.36 -13.71
C GLU A 186 1.26 4.75 -14.45
N SER A 187 1.05 3.44 -14.31
CA SER A 187 -0.06 2.74 -14.97
C SER A 187 -1.41 3.15 -14.41
N GLU A 188 -1.50 3.35 -13.11
CA GLU A 188 -2.69 3.86 -12.42
C GLU A 188 -3.00 5.30 -12.85
N LEU A 189 -1.97 6.15 -12.91
CA LEU A 189 -2.10 7.52 -13.38
C LEU A 189 -2.60 7.57 -14.83
N SER A 190 -2.01 6.77 -15.72
CA SER A 190 -2.42 6.70 -17.13
C SER A 190 -3.88 6.21 -17.27
N LEU A 191 -4.26 5.17 -16.51
CA LEU A 191 -5.63 4.64 -16.55
C LEU A 191 -6.66 5.68 -16.10
N LEU A 192 -6.36 6.40 -15.01
CA LEU A 192 -7.29 7.37 -14.40
C LEU A 192 -7.42 8.67 -15.19
N THR A 193 -6.38 9.05 -15.92
CA THR A 193 -6.37 10.31 -16.69
C THR A 193 -6.61 10.11 -18.18
N GLY A 194 -6.40 8.90 -18.70
CA GLY A 194 -6.37 8.63 -20.14
C GLY A 194 -5.18 9.27 -20.86
N MET A 195 -4.17 9.73 -20.12
CA MET A 195 -3.02 10.47 -20.64
C MET A 195 -1.77 9.58 -20.72
N PRO A 196 -0.81 9.88 -21.64
CA PRO A 196 0.48 9.18 -21.68
C PRO A 196 1.31 9.48 -20.43
N VAL A 197 2.21 8.55 -20.08
CA VAL A 197 3.13 8.61 -18.92
C VAL A 197 4.55 8.16 -19.30
N ASP A 198 4.92 8.31 -20.57
CA ASP A 198 6.20 7.80 -21.10
C ASP A 198 7.40 8.65 -20.65
N SER A 199 7.20 9.94 -20.47
CA SER A 199 8.21 10.89 -20.02
C SER A 199 7.83 11.55 -18.68
N LEU A 200 8.80 12.15 -18.00
CA LEU A 200 8.53 12.95 -16.79
C LEU A 200 7.57 14.11 -17.07
N ASP A 201 7.63 14.70 -18.25
CA ASP A 201 6.74 15.80 -18.63
C ASP A 201 5.30 15.28 -18.87
N ASP A 202 5.14 14.11 -19.47
CA ASP A 202 3.84 13.47 -19.60
C ASP A 202 3.23 13.18 -18.22
N ILE A 203 4.03 12.64 -17.31
CA ILE A 203 3.60 12.35 -15.93
C ILE A 203 3.20 13.63 -15.19
N ARG A 204 3.98 14.74 -15.33
CA ARG A 204 3.61 16.04 -14.78
C ARG A 204 2.29 16.55 -15.33
N ASN A 205 2.08 16.41 -16.63
CA ASN A 205 0.86 16.83 -17.29
C ASN A 205 -0.35 16.01 -16.78
N ALA A 206 -0.22 14.70 -16.68
CA ALA A 206 -1.24 13.80 -16.16
C ALA A 206 -1.55 14.08 -14.68
N ALA A 207 -0.52 14.25 -13.83
CA ALA A 207 -0.70 14.64 -12.43
C ALA A 207 -1.37 16.02 -12.30
N SER A 208 -1.00 16.97 -13.16
CA SER A 208 -1.62 18.31 -13.19
C SER A 208 -3.10 18.26 -13.61
N ALA A 209 -3.50 17.31 -14.44
CA ALA A 209 -4.90 17.09 -14.77
C ALA A 209 -5.71 16.66 -13.53
N LEU A 210 -5.16 15.76 -12.70
CA LEU A 210 -5.79 15.38 -11.43
C LEU A 210 -5.87 16.55 -10.43
N LEU A 211 -4.87 17.43 -10.39
CA LEU A 211 -4.95 18.65 -9.57
C LEU A 211 -6.07 19.59 -10.04
N LYS A 212 -6.31 19.70 -11.35
CA LYS A 212 -7.42 20.48 -11.91
C LYS A 212 -8.78 19.85 -11.59
N SER A 213 -8.85 18.53 -11.43
CA SER A 213 -10.06 17.83 -10.96
C SER A 213 -10.28 17.95 -9.46
N GLY A 214 -9.42 18.65 -8.72
CA GLY A 214 -9.62 18.96 -7.30
C GLY A 214 -8.69 18.25 -6.32
N MET A 215 -7.80 17.34 -6.77
CA MET A 215 -6.78 16.74 -5.92
C MET A 215 -5.85 17.81 -5.33
N LYS A 216 -5.36 17.60 -4.10
CA LYS A 216 -4.48 18.55 -3.42
C LYS A 216 -3.00 18.24 -3.65
N ASN A 217 -2.60 16.99 -3.43
CA ASN A 217 -1.25 16.49 -3.63
C ASN A 217 -1.32 15.18 -4.42
N VAL A 218 -0.64 15.13 -5.56
CA VAL A 218 -0.48 13.90 -6.37
C VAL A 218 0.98 13.46 -6.26
N ILE A 219 1.19 12.23 -5.76
CA ILE A 219 2.51 11.63 -5.59
C ILE A 219 2.57 10.42 -6.50
N VAL A 220 3.33 10.51 -7.59
CA VAL A 220 3.43 9.44 -8.59
C VAL A 220 4.69 8.62 -8.35
N THR A 221 4.53 7.33 -8.01
CA THR A 221 5.67 6.41 -7.91
C THR A 221 6.09 5.93 -9.29
N LEU A 222 7.40 5.97 -9.58
CA LEU A 222 7.99 5.76 -10.91
C LEU A 222 8.93 4.55 -10.94
N GLY A 223 8.71 3.58 -10.05
CA GLY A 223 9.57 2.42 -9.90
C GLY A 223 11.02 2.81 -9.64
N ALA A 224 11.96 2.25 -10.39
CA ALA A 224 13.38 2.54 -10.25
C ALA A 224 13.76 4.01 -10.55
N ARG A 225 12.89 4.76 -11.25
CA ARG A 225 13.14 6.18 -11.52
C ARG A 225 12.93 7.09 -10.31
N GLY A 226 12.19 6.63 -9.29
CA GLY A 226 11.94 7.39 -8.07
C GLY A 226 10.49 7.82 -7.89
N VAL A 227 10.25 9.07 -7.51
CA VAL A 227 8.92 9.59 -7.24
C VAL A 227 8.78 11.05 -7.65
N LEU A 228 7.63 11.43 -8.19
CA LEU A 228 7.26 12.79 -8.51
C LEU A 228 6.10 13.25 -7.62
N TRP A 229 6.27 14.33 -6.88
CA TRP A 229 5.21 14.99 -6.13
C TRP A 229 4.81 16.31 -6.80
N VAL A 230 3.53 16.45 -7.09
CA VAL A 230 2.96 17.66 -7.71
C VAL A 230 1.82 18.18 -6.85
N ASN A 231 1.82 19.48 -6.58
CA ASN A 231 0.71 20.21 -5.98
C ASN A 231 0.57 21.59 -6.65
N ARG A 232 -0.36 22.43 -6.16
CA ARG A 232 -0.63 23.75 -6.77
C ARG A 232 0.54 24.72 -6.71
N ASN A 233 1.50 24.52 -5.80
CA ASN A 233 2.55 25.49 -5.50
C ASN A 233 3.92 25.06 -6.05
N ARG A 234 4.13 23.75 -6.23
CA ARG A 234 5.42 23.21 -6.66
C ARG A 234 5.29 21.79 -7.22
N ASP A 235 6.29 21.38 -7.97
CA ASP A 235 6.60 19.98 -8.22
C ASP A 235 8.00 19.65 -7.65
N LEU A 236 8.16 18.40 -7.23
CA LEU A 236 9.42 17.87 -6.73
C LEU A 236 9.63 16.47 -7.28
N PHE A 237 10.71 16.29 -7.99
CA PHE A 237 11.18 14.96 -8.38
C PHE A 237 12.27 14.49 -7.41
N VAL A 238 12.06 13.32 -6.81
CA VAL A 238 13.08 12.62 -6.01
C VAL A 238 13.56 11.44 -6.83
N PRO A 239 14.83 11.42 -7.29
CA PRO A 239 15.34 10.33 -8.10
C PRO A 239 15.38 9.02 -7.32
N GLY A 240 15.23 7.91 -8.04
CA GLY A 240 15.36 6.56 -7.48
C GLY A 240 16.79 6.26 -7.04
N MET A 241 16.93 5.19 -6.29
CA MET A 241 18.21 4.62 -5.93
C MET A 241 18.50 3.41 -6.82
N GLU A 242 19.71 3.34 -7.33
CA GLU A 242 20.18 2.18 -8.08
C GLU A 242 20.48 1.04 -7.10
N VAL A 243 19.78 -0.07 -7.23
CA VAL A 243 19.92 -1.24 -6.38
C VAL A 243 19.80 -2.53 -7.21
N ASP A 244 20.39 -3.61 -6.74
CA ASP A 244 20.21 -4.94 -7.34
C ASP A 244 18.87 -5.54 -6.88
N ALA A 245 17.84 -5.34 -7.70
CA ALA A 245 16.48 -5.77 -7.38
C ALA A 245 16.33 -7.28 -7.55
N GLN A 246 15.87 -7.96 -6.49
CA GLN A 246 15.55 -9.39 -6.49
C GLN A 246 14.05 -9.65 -6.62
N ASP A 247 13.20 -8.82 -6.00
CA ASP A 247 11.75 -8.97 -6.01
C ASP A 247 11.09 -7.61 -5.78
N THR A 248 10.32 -7.13 -6.76
CA THR A 248 9.66 -5.82 -6.70
C THR A 248 8.27 -5.87 -6.05
N THR A 249 7.82 -7.06 -5.62
CA THR A 249 6.49 -7.24 -5.02
C THR A 249 6.36 -6.45 -3.72
N GLY A 250 5.33 -5.61 -3.63
CA GLY A 250 5.05 -4.82 -2.44
C GLY A 250 5.93 -3.58 -2.24
N ALA A 251 6.79 -3.22 -3.21
CA ALA A 251 7.62 -2.01 -3.13
C ALA A 251 6.78 -0.73 -3.00
N GLY A 252 5.66 -0.63 -3.73
CA GLY A 252 4.71 0.46 -3.60
C GLY A 252 4.07 0.53 -2.21
N ASP A 253 3.75 -0.62 -1.62
CA ASP A 253 3.20 -0.69 -0.26
C ASP A 253 4.26 -0.30 0.79
N ALA A 254 5.51 -0.75 0.59
CA ALA A 254 6.66 -0.33 1.40
C ALA A 254 6.83 1.20 1.37
N PHE A 255 6.77 1.79 0.16
CA PHE A 255 6.83 3.23 -0.03
C PHE A 255 5.73 3.95 0.78
N ILE A 256 4.48 3.53 0.63
CA ILE A 256 3.33 4.18 1.29
C ILE A 256 3.41 4.05 2.81
N GLY A 257 3.75 2.85 3.32
CA GLY A 257 3.91 2.64 4.75
C GLY A 257 5.01 3.52 5.36
N CYS A 258 6.16 3.60 4.69
CA CYS A 258 7.27 4.45 5.11
C CYS A 258 6.94 5.95 4.99
N PHE A 259 6.34 6.38 3.88
CA PHE A 259 5.86 7.75 3.70
C PHE A 259 4.91 8.16 4.83
N SER A 260 3.93 7.31 5.12
CA SER A 260 2.95 7.55 6.19
C SER A 260 3.61 7.67 7.57
N HIS A 261 4.60 6.81 7.87
CA HIS A 261 5.37 6.87 9.11
C HIS A 261 6.08 8.21 9.28
N TYR A 262 6.90 8.59 8.28
CA TYR A 262 7.70 9.82 8.38
C TYR A 262 6.85 11.07 8.28
N LEU A 263 5.79 11.06 7.50
CA LEU A 263 4.83 12.17 7.43
C LEU A 263 4.19 12.43 8.81
N CYS A 264 3.68 11.40 9.47
CA CYS A 264 3.11 11.54 10.82
C CYS A 264 4.14 11.98 11.86
N LYS A 265 5.39 11.58 11.70
CA LYS A 265 6.48 11.88 12.63
C LYS A 265 7.04 13.29 12.49
N THR A 266 7.13 13.81 11.28
CA THR A 266 7.86 15.06 10.98
C THR A 266 6.97 16.18 10.45
N GLY A 267 5.84 15.84 9.79
CA GLY A 267 5.04 16.79 9.03
C GLY A 267 5.71 17.27 7.72
N ASP A 268 6.92 16.77 7.39
CA ASP A 268 7.68 17.17 6.23
C ASP A 268 7.49 16.17 5.09
N VAL A 269 6.74 16.58 4.05
CA VAL A 269 6.42 15.75 2.89
C VAL A 269 7.68 15.39 2.08
N GLU A 270 8.59 16.34 1.86
CA GLU A 270 9.80 16.09 1.08
C GLU A 270 10.70 15.09 1.78
N TYR A 271 10.91 15.25 3.08
CA TYR A 271 11.67 14.30 3.87
C TYR A 271 11.02 12.90 3.86
N ALA A 272 9.70 12.83 4.04
CA ALA A 272 8.96 11.58 3.99
C ALA A 272 9.08 10.87 2.63
N LEU A 273 9.05 11.62 1.50
CA LEU A 273 9.25 11.07 0.16
C LEU A 273 10.66 10.48 -0.04
N ARG A 274 11.70 11.18 0.44
CA ARG A 274 13.07 10.69 0.37
C ARG A 274 13.25 9.40 1.15
N MET A 275 12.74 9.35 2.38
CA MET A 275 12.78 8.15 3.22
C MET A 275 11.99 7.00 2.61
N ALA A 276 10.79 7.27 2.07
CA ALA A 276 9.96 6.26 1.43
C ALA A 276 10.61 5.65 0.18
N ASN A 277 11.26 6.48 -0.63
CA ASN A 277 11.99 6.04 -1.81
C ASN A 277 13.16 5.10 -1.44
N MET A 278 13.93 5.45 -0.41
CA MET A 278 15.02 4.62 0.11
C MET A 278 14.51 3.30 0.71
N TYR A 279 13.39 3.34 1.45
CA TYR A 279 12.80 2.15 2.06
C TYR A 279 12.23 1.18 1.02
N ALA A 280 11.58 1.71 -0.02
CA ALA A 280 11.11 0.92 -1.15
C ALA A 280 12.27 0.29 -1.92
N ALA A 281 13.36 1.05 -2.16
CA ALA A 281 14.57 0.53 -2.79
C ALA A 281 15.24 -0.59 -1.94
N ASP A 282 15.27 -0.46 -0.61
CA ASP A 282 15.72 -1.54 0.27
C ASP A 282 14.84 -2.79 0.17
N SER A 283 13.52 -2.62 0.12
CA SER A 283 12.60 -3.75 0.09
C SER A 283 12.80 -4.65 -1.13
N VAL A 284 13.09 -4.08 -2.30
CA VAL A 284 13.25 -4.84 -3.55
C VAL A 284 14.55 -5.65 -3.62
N THR A 285 15.51 -5.40 -2.72
CA THR A 285 16.76 -6.19 -2.63
C THR A 285 16.56 -7.54 -1.93
N LYS A 286 15.36 -7.85 -1.48
CA LYS A 286 15.01 -9.05 -0.72
C LYS A 286 13.77 -9.71 -1.33
N ARG A 287 13.63 -11.02 -1.15
CA ARG A 287 12.46 -11.76 -1.63
C ARG A 287 11.26 -11.64 -0.70
N GLY A 288 10.08 -11.58 -1.29
CA GLY A 288 8.78 -11.54 -0.62
C GLY A 288 8.33 -10.12 -0.28
N THR A 289 7.07 -9.99 0.10
CA THR A 289 6.41 -8.72 0.36
C THR A 289 6.71 -8.22 1.78
N GLN A 290 5.88 -8.59 2.75
CA GLN A 290 6.08 -8.14 4.14
C GLN A 290 7.40 -8.61 4.75
N THR A 291 7.94 -9.75 4.32
CA THR A 291 9.22 -10.27 4.81
C THR A 291 10.42 -9.42 4.41
N SER A 292 10.32 -8.67 3.30
CA SER A 292 11.39 -7.80 2.81
C SER A 292 11.49 -6.48 3.58
N TYR A 293 10.42 -6.05 4.26
CA TYR A 293 10.36 -4.74 4.92
C TYR A 293 11.31 -4.69 6.12
N ALA A 294 12.19 -3.70 6.13
CA ALA A 294 13.15 -3.50 7.21
C ALA A 294 12.45 -3.02 8.50
N THR A 295 12.98 -3.42 9.64
CA THR A 295 12.62 -2.80 10.93
C THR A 295 13.28 -1.43 11.08
N ALA A 296 12.80 -0.61 12.02
CA ALA A 296 13.39 0.71 12.30
C ALA A 296 14.90 0.64 12.55
N ALA A 297 15.37 -0.37 13.28
CA ALA A 297 16.79 -0.57 13.55
C ALA A 297 17.57 -0.87 12.26
N GLN A 298 17.09 -1.83 11.46
CA GLN A 298 17.71 -2.19 10.19
C GLN A 298 17.74 -1.02 9.20
N PHE A 299 16.65 -0.26 9.11
CA PHE A 299 16.59 0.89 8.21
C PHE A 299 17.50 2.02 8.67
N THR A 300 17.62 2.26 9.98
CA THR A 300 18.55 3.26 10.53
C THR A 300 20.01 2.91 10.22
N GLU A 301 20.39 1.64 10.26
CA GLU A 301 21.74 1.20 9.86
C GLU A 301 22.01 1.51 8.39
N LYS A 302 21.04 1.21 7.52
CA LYS A 302 21.16 1.49 6.08
C LYS A 302 21.26 3.00 5.77
N LEU A 303 20.56 3.83 6.50
CA LEU A 303 20.68 5.29 6.37
C LEU A 303 22.09 5.76 6.69
N LYS A 304 22.72 5.21 7.73
CA LYS A 304 24.12 5.54 8.09
C LYS A 304 25.13 5.09 7.04
N GLU A 305 24.88 3.92 6.42
CA GLU A 305 25.73 3.42 5.32
C GLU A 305 25.61 4.30 4.07
N ALA A 306 24.42 4.82 3.78
CA ALA A 306 24.16 5.70 2.64
C ALA A 306 24.77 7.11 2.81
N ASP A 307 24.80 7.62 4.04
CA ASP A 307 25.40 8.92 4.35
C ASP A 307 26.96 8.89 4.32
N GLY A 308 27.57 7.71 4.23
CA GLY A 308 29.03 7.50 4.25
C GLY A 308 29.66 7.77 5.63
N PRO A 309 30.90 7.33 5.87
CA PRO A 309 31.60 7.73 7.09
C PRO A 309 31.81 9.24 7.06
N GLU A 310 31.35 9.91 8.11
CA GLU A 310 31.68 11.33 8.35
C GLU A 310 33.19 11.53 8.10
N LYS A 311 33.52 12.36 7.09
CA LYS A 311 34.90 12.75 6.79
C LYS A 311 35.34 13.85 7.72
#